data_e04e12c50f286f978c0083c71012f2cc
#
_entry.id   e04e12c50f286f978c0083c71012f2cc
#
_cell.length_a   1.000
_cell.length_b   1.000
_cell.length_c   1.000
_cell.angle_alpha   90.00
_cell.angle_beta   90.00
_cell.angle_gamma   90.00
#
_symmetry.space_group_name_H-M   'P 1'
#
loop_
_entity.id
_entity.type
_entity.pdbx_description
1 polymer ?
#
loop_
_entity_poly.entity_id
_entity_poly.type
_entity_poly.pdbx_seq_one_letter_code
_entity_poly.pdbx_strand_id
1 'polypeptide(L)'
;MAKYTLVVKIGGGLLREGGLAALRAACDEVAALPGRVVVVPGGGPFADAVRAVDGLPNPVAHRLALAAMDQFGAVLAHVAPELELVGAV
;
A
#
# COMPACT_ATOMS: atom_id res chain seq x y z
N MET A 1 9.40 24.14 -10.39
CA MET A 1 8.33 23.21 -10.81
C MET A 1 8.92 21.83 -11.04
N ALA A 2 8.32 20.85 -10.42
CA ALA A 2 8.77 19.48 -10.59
C ALA A 2 8.32 18.93 -11.93
N LYS A 3 9.24 18.26 -12.63
CA LYS A 3 8.98 17.72 -13.97
C LYS A 3 8.98 16.20 -13.99
N TYR A 4 9.00 15.57 -12.82
CA TYR A 4 9.07 14.14 -12.73
C TYR A 4 8.05 13.62 -11.72
N THR A 5 7.74 12.35 -11.85
CA THR A 5 6.88 11.64 -10.92
C THR A 5 7.73 10.64 -10.16
N LEU A 6 7.64 10.69 -8.84
CA LEU A 6 8.24 9.68 -7.97
C LEU A 6 7.23 8.59 -7.70
N VAL A 7 7.67 7.36 -7.77
CA VAL A 7 6.86 6.21 -7.38
C VAL A 7 7.43 5.65 -6.08
N VAL A 8 6.64 5.68 -5.04
CA VAL A 8 7.05 5.23 -3.70
C VAL A 8 6.21 4.03 -3.30
N LYS A 9 6.86 2.94 -2.95
CA LYS A 9 6.18 1.77 -2.45
C LYS A 9 6.15 1.80 -0.93
N ILE A 10 4.97 1.65 -0.34
CA ILE A 10 4.82 1.52 1.10
C ILE A 10 4.43 0.07 1.40
N GLY A 11 5.32 -0.64 2.07
CA GLY A 11 5.13 -2.04 2.40
C GLY A 11 4.47 -2.27 3.74
N GLY A 12 3.99 -3.51 3.93
CA GLY A 12 3.27 -3.90 5.13
C GLY A 12 4.11 -4.02 6.39
N GLY A 13 5.46 -4.02 6.25
CA GLY A 13 6.34 -4.08 7.42
C GLY A 13 6.12 -2.92 8.37
N LEU A 14 5.85 -1.73 7.86
CA LEU A 14 5.55 -0.57 8.70
C LEU A 14 4.32 -0.81 9.57
N LEU A 15 3.28 -1.39 9.00
CA LEU A 15 2.06 -1.68 9.75
C LEU A 15 2.30 -2.72 10.83
N ARG A 16 3.05 -3.78 10.50
CA ARG A 16 3.35 -4.86 11.45
C ARG A 16 4.20 -4.37 12.63
N GLU A 17 5.16 -3.50 12.37
CA GLU A 17 6.12 -3.07 13.38
C GLU A 17 5.66 -1.87 14.18
N GLY A 18 4.98 -0.93 13.55
CA GLY A 18 4.64 0.34 14.17
C GLY A 18 3.17 0.74 14.12
N GLY A 19 2.32 -0.11 13.54
CA GLY A 19 0.89 0.15 13.47
C GLY A 19 0.53 1.34 12.58
N LEU A 20 -0.66 1.89 12.81
CA LEU A 20 -1.16 3.00 12.01
C LEU A 20 -0.33 4.26 12.18
N ALA A 21 0.28 4.46 13.36
CA ALA A 21 1.14 5.63 13.61
C ALA A 21 2.37 5.63 12.70
N ALA A 22 2.98 4.45 12.49
CA ALA A 22 4.12 4.34 11.58
C ALA A 22 3.72 4.62 10.14
N LEU A 23 2.54 4.16 9.70
CA LEU A 23 2.02 4.48 8.38
C LEU A 23 1.78 5.97 8.22
N ARG A 24 1.21 6.62 9.23
CA ARG A 24 0.97 8.07 9.19
C ARG A 24 2.29 8.82 9.05
N ALA A 25 3.31 8.46 9.82
CA ALA A 25 4.62 9.09 9.75
C ALA A 25 5.24 8.91 8.35
N ALA A 26 5.15 7.72 7.77
CA ALA A 26 5.67 7.47 6.43
C ALA A 26 4.92 8.30 5.38
N CYS A 27 3.60 8.41 5.49
CA CYS A 27 2.81 9.22 4.58
C CYS A 27 3.15 10.70 4.70
N ASP A 28 3.43 11.19 5.90
CA ASP A 28 3.84 12.57 6.11
C ASP A 28 5.19 12.85 5.41
N GLU A 29 6.13 11.92 5.51
CA GLU A 29 7.42 12.05 4.82
C GLU A 29 7.25 12.05 3.30
N VAL A 30 6.40 11.18 2.78
CA VAL A 30 6.11 11.12 1.35
C VAL A 30 5.45 12.40 0.87
N ALA A 31 4.52 12.95 1.65
CA ALA A 31 3.83 14.19 1.31
C ALA A 31 4.77 15.39 1.25
N ALA A 32 5.89 15.33 1.98
CA ALA A 32 6.90 16.39 1.98
C ALA A 32 7.84 16.33 0.78
N LEU A 33 7.83 15.26 0.00
CA LEU A 33 8.68 15.12 -1.18
C LEU A 33 8.24 16.10 -2.27
N PRO A 34 9.22 16.67 -3.02
CA PRO A 34 8.88 17.58 -4.10
C PRO A 34 8.30 16.82 -5.31
N GLY A 35 7.46 17.51 -6.05
CA GLY A 35 6.93 16.97 -7.29
C GLY A 35 5.68 16.14 -7.11
N ARG A 36 5.37 15.40 -8.15
CA ARG A 36 4.23 14.49 -8.15
C ARG A 36 4.67 13.15 -7.59
N VAL A 37 3.94 12.65 -6.60
CA VAL A 37 4.27 11.38 -5.96
C VAL A 37 3.10 10.42 -6.11
N VAL A 38 3.41 9.21 -6.56
CA VAL A 38 2.45 8.12 -6.63
C VAL A 38 2.87 7.08 -5.59
N VAL A 39 1.95 6.73 -4.70
CA VAL A 39 2.19 5.72 -3.69
C VAL A 39 1.59 4.40 -4.15
N VAL A 40 2.42 3.36 -4.14
CA VAL A 40 1.99 2.00 -4.47
C VAL A 40 1.97 1.19 -3.17
N PRO A 41 0.80 0.71 -2.74
CA PRO A 41 0.73 -0.11 -1.53
C PRO A 41 1.24 -1.52 -1.79
N GLY A 42 1.90 -2.11 -0.79
CA GLY A 42 2.14 -3.54 -0.77
C GLY A 42 0.91 -4.29 -0.28
N GLY A 43 1.06 -5.58 -0.02
CA GLY A 43 -0.06 -6.42 0.42
C GLY A 43 -0.30 -6.40 1.93
N GLY A 44 0.74 -6.10 2.71
CA GLY A 44 0.65 -6.05 4.16
C GLY A 44 0.16 -7.35 4.79
N PRO A 45 -0.52 -7.26 5.94
CA PRO A 45 -1.07 -8.44 6.59
C PRO A 45 -2.14 -9.14 5.74
N PHE A 46 -2.75 -8.44 4.80
CA PHE A 46 -3.74 -9.03 3.90
C PHE A 46 -3.08 -10.04 2.96
N ALA A 47 -1.91 -9.72 2.44
CA ALA A 47 -1.13 -10.67 1.60
C ALA A 47 -0.59 -11.83 2.43
N ASP A 48 -0.20 -11.58 3.68
CA ASP A 48 0.23 -12.65 4.58
C ASP A 48 -0.88 -13.69 4.76
N ALA A 49 -2.13 -13.24 4.91
CA ALA A 49 -3.27 -14.14 5.03
C ALA A 49 -3.47 -14.98 3.76
N VAL A 50 -3.27 -14.38 2.60
CA VAL A 50 -3.37 -15.10 1.33
C VAL A 50 -2.29 -16.18 1.23
N ARG A 51 -1.05 -15.83 1.59
CA ARG A 51 0.07 -16.78 1.55
C ARG A 51 -0.11 -17.93 2.52
N ALA A 52 -0.90 -17.74 3.58
CA ALA A 52 -1.18 -18.79 4.55
C ALA A 52 -2.16 -19.84 4.03
N VAL A 53 -2.82 -19.60 2.92
CA VAL A 53 -3.76 -20.56 2.33
C VAL A 53 -2.98 -21.48 1.37
N ASP A 54 -2.87 -22.74 1.76
CA ASP A 54 -2.19 -23.75 0.95
C ASP A 54 -3.04 -24.19 -0.24
N GLY A 55 -2.34 -24.54 -1.32
CA GLY A 55 -2.98 -25.20 -2.45
C GLY A 55 -3.73 -24.29 -3.40
N LEU A 56 -3.58 -22.97 -3.28
CA LEU A 56 -4.21 -22.06 -4.22
C LEU A 56 -3.54 -22.14 -5.60
N PRO A 57 -4.33 -22.30 -6.68
CA PRO A 57 -3.78 -22.17 -8.03
C PRO A 57 -3.20 -20.77 -8.25
N ASN A 58 -2.14 -20.67 -9.06
CA ASN A 58 -1.49 -19.40 -9.31
C ASN A 58 -2.42 -18.27 -9.75
N PRO A 59 -3.39 -18.48 -10.66
CA PRO A 59 -4.29 -17.41 -11.06
C PRO A 59 -5.15 -16.88 -9.91
N VAL A 60 -5.56 -17.77 -9.00
CA VAL A 60 -6.35 -17.38 -7.83
C VAL A 60 -5.48 -16.63 -6.85
N ALA A 61 -4.29 -17.14 -6.56
CA ALA A 61 -3.34 -16.49 -5.65
C ALA A 61 -2.99 -15.08 -6.14
N HIS A 62 -2.77 -14.92 -7.45
CA HIS A 62 -2.47 -13.64 -8.05
C HIS A 62 -3.61 -12.63 -7.86
N ARG A 63 -4.85 -13.07 -8.11
CA ARG A 63 -6.03 -12.23 -7.94
C ARG A 63 -6.19 -11.78 -6.49
N LEU A 64 -5.97 -12.70 -5.55
CA LEU A 64 -6.07 -12.38 -4.13
C LEU A 64 -4.94 -11.45 -3.68
N ALA A 65 -3.76 -11.58 -4.27
CA ALA A 65 -2.65 -10.66 -3.99
C ALA A 65 -3.00 -9.21 -4.41
N LEU A 66 -3.64 -9.05 -5.57
CA LEU A 66 -4.11 -7.73 -6.01
C LEU A 66 -5.17 -7.18 -5.07
N ALA A 67 -6.11 -8.02 -4.62
CA ALA A 67 -7.11 -7.61 -3.65
C ALA A 67 -6.48 -7.20 -2.32
N ALA A 68 -5.42 -7.89 -1.90
CA ALA A 68 -4.68 -7.54 -0.68
C ALA A 68 -4.06 -6.14 -0.80
N MET A 69 -3.52 -5.79 -1.96
CA MET A 69 -2.96 -4.46 -2.20
C MET A 69 -4.06 -3.39 -2.15
N ASP A 70 -5.23 -3.66 -2.70
CA ASP A 70 -6.37 -2.75 -2.60
C ASP A 70 -6.79 -2.53 -1.15
N GLN A 71 -6.82 -3.57 -0.35
CA GLN A 71 -7.16 -3.48 1.07
C GLN A 71 -6.13 -2.63 1.83
N PHE A 72 -4.86 -2.85 1.58
CA PHE A 72 -3.82 -2.04 2.22
C PHE A 72 -3.88 -0.59 1.75
N GLY A 73 -4.16 -0.37 0.46
CA GLY A 73 -4.39 0.97 -0.08
C GLY A 73 -5.51 1.70 0.64
N ALA A 74 -6.59 0.99 0.98
CA ALA A 74 -7.70 1.57 1.74
C ALA A 74 -7.26 1.98 3.15
N VAL A 75 -6.39 1.20 3.80
CA VAL A 75 -5.82 1.58 5.09
C VAL A 75 -4.97 2.84 4.97
N LEU A 76 -4.13 2.92 3.94
CA LEU A 76 -3.32 4.12 3.69
C LEU A 76 -4.19 5.35 3.46
N ALA A 77 -5.26 5.22 2.69
CA ALA A 77 -6.18 6.33 2.44
C ALA A 77 -6.91 6.78 3.72
N HIS A 78 -7.17 5.87 4.63
CA HIS A 78 -7.74 6.21 5.93
C HIS A 78 -6.74 7.00 6.79
N VAL A 79 -5.49 6.54 6.83
CA VAL A 79 -4.42 7.18 7.63
C VAL A 79 -4.02 8.52 7.03
N ALA A 80 -4.05 8.64 5.72
CA ALA A 80 -3.66 9.84 4.99
C ALA A 80 -4.77 10.24 4.01
N PRO A 81 -5.84 10.90 4.52
CA PRO A 81 -7.00 11.25 3.68
C PRO A 81 -6.67 12.16 2.51
N GLU A 82 -5.53 12.84 2.54
CA GLU A 82 -5.05 13.65 1.43
C GLU A 82 -4.63 12.84 0.21
N LEU A 83 -4.44 11.52 0.37
CA LEU A 83 -4.13 10.64 -0.74
C LEU A 83 -5.39 10.29 -1.52
N GLU A 84 -5.28 10.36 -2.84
CA GLU A 84 -6.37 9.90 -3.70
C GLU A 84 -6.20 8.40 -3.95
N LEU A 85 -7.22 7.63 -3.59
CA LEU A 85 -7.21 6.19 -3.79
C LEU A 85 -7.65 5.87 -5.22
N VAL A 86 -6.77 5.20 -5.96
CA VAL A 86 -7.07 4.69 -7.29
C VAL A 86 -7.16 3.18 -7.18
N GLY A 87 -8.31 2.63 -7.53
CA GLY A 87 -8.52 1.20 -7.47
C GLY A 87 -7.68 0.45 -8.48
N ALA A 88 -7.25 -0.76 -8.13
CA ALA A 88 -6.46 -1.60 -9.03
C ALA A 88 -7.34 -2.28 -10.08
N VAL A 89 -8.61 -2.29 -9.88
CA VAL A 89 -9.56 -2.98 -10.77
C VAL A 89 -10.73 -2.09 -11.03
#